data_2b0f0a11f8e1b8eb3beb9b4bb3e7a3bc
#
_entry.id   2b0f0a11f8e1b8eb3beb9b4bb3e7a3bc
#
_cell.length_a   1.000
_cell.length_b   1.000
_cell.length_c   1.000
_cell.angle_alpha   90.00
_cell.angle_beta   90.00
_cell.angle_gamma   90.00
#
_symmetry.space_group_name_H-M   'P 1'
#
loop_
_entity.id
_entity.type
_entity.pdbx_description
1 polymer ?
#
loop_
_entity_poly.entity_id
_entity_poly.type
_entity_poly.pdbx_seq_one_letter_code
_entity_poly.pdbx_strand_id
1 'polypeptide(L)'
;MCSSDLKSIPADIVRFKNGNENWIAFVGLQDGRPYEIFTGKIEEDAMYIPPKINKGFIIKVREENGSKRYDFQYIDRYGYTNTIGGISRLFNEEFWNYAKLISGVLRHGMPITNVVSLIESLHLNSETINTWKLGVERALKQYISDGTKTKDKCPSCGQETMAYQNGCLTCMSCGYSKCG
;
A
#
# COMPACT_ATOMS: atom_id res chain seq x y z
N MET A 1 10.58 -19.24 11.90
CA MET A 1 9.70 -19.78 10.85
C MET A 1 9.80 -18.89 9.64
N CYS A 2 10.18 -19.43 8.50
CA CYS A 2 10.25 -18.66 7.27
C CYS A 2 8.83 -18.30 6.84
N SER A 3 8.51 -17.00 6.78
CA SER A 3 7.19 -16.42 6.51
C SER A 3 6.61 -16.73 5.09
N SER A 4 7.27 -17.60 4.33
CA SER A 4 6.89 -17.95 2.96
C SER A 4 5.67 -18.85 2.82
N ASP A 5 5.16 -19.39 3.92
CA ASP A 5 4.07 -20.38 3.94
C ASP A 5 2.71 -19.82 4.39
N LEU A 6 2.62 -18.50 4.61
CA LEU A 6 1.33 -17.86 4.90
C LEU A 6 0.39 -18.01 3.70
N LYS A 7 -0.64 -18.85 3.87
CA LYS A 7 -1.68 -19.08 2.85
C LYS A 7 -2.69 -17.92 2.78
N SER A 8 -2.85 -17.19 3.90
CA SER A 8 -3.80 -16.09 4.04
C SER A 8 -3.27 -15.06 5.03
N ILE A 9 -3.31 -13.78 4.67
CA ILE A 9 -2.98 -12.66 5.56
C ILE A 9 -4.06 -11.59 5.51
N PRO A 10 -4.34 -10.92 6.65
CA PRO A 10 -5.22 -9.76 6.67
C PRO A 10 -4.69 -8.68 5.72
N ALA A 11 -5.60 -7.94 5.10
CA ALA A 11 -5.24 -6.85 4.21
C ALA A 11 -6.17 -5.66 4.35
N ASP A 12 -5.61 -4.47 4.30
CA ASP A 12 -6.34 -3.23 4.16
C ASP A 12 -6.42 -2.82 2.68
N ILE A 13 -7.52 -2.16 2.32
CA ILE A 13 -7.72 -1.59 1.00
C ILE A 13 -7.54 -0.08 1.06
N VAL A 14 -6.66 0.43 0.23
CA VAL A 14 -6.46 1.87 0.03
C VAL A 14 -6.78 2.21 -1.42
N ARG A 15 -7.71 3.15 -1.62
CA ARG A 15 -8.09 3.64 -2.95
C ARG A 15 -7.42 4.98 -3.21
N PHE A 16 -6.90 5.18 -4.40
CA PHE A 16 -6.26 6.42 -4.80
C PHE A 16 -6.48 6.73 -6.27
N LYS A 17 -6.15 7.95 -6.67
CA LYS A 17 -6.15 8.34 -8.08
C LYS A 17 -4.73 8.25 -8.63
N ASN A 18 -4.61 7.75 -9.86
CA ASN A 18 -3.41 7.82 -10.65
C ASN A 18 -3.78 8.52 -11.97
N GLY A 19 -3.53 9.82 -12.03
CA GLY A 19 -4.13 10.67 -13.05
C GLY A 19 -5.67 10.69 -12.92
N ASN A 20 -6.36 10.38 -14.00
CA ASN A 20 -7.83 10.29 -14.02
C ASN A 20 -8.36 8.89 -13.68
N GLU A 21 -7.49 7.93 -13.47
CA GLU A 21 -7.85 6.54 -13.22
C GLU A 21 -8.06 6.26 -11.73
N ASN A 22 -9.00 5.36 -11.44
CA ASN A 22 -9.19 4.83 -10.09
C ASN A 22 -8.27 3.64 -9.87
N TRP A 23 -7.49 3.71 -8.82
CA TRP A 23 -6.53 2.67 -8.44
C TRP A 23 -6.80 2.16 -7.03
N ILE A 24 -6.33 0.97 -6.77
CA ILE A 24 -6.46 0.28 -5.50
C ILE A 24 -5.11 -0.29 -5.07
N ALA A 25 -4.83 -0.19 -3.78
CA ALA A 25 -3.74 -0.91 -3.14
C ALA A 25 -4.33 -1.88 -2.12
N PHE A 26 -3.88 -3.12 -2.15
CA PHE A 26 -4.08 -4.11 -1.11
C PHE A 26 -2.80 -4.16 -0.27
N VAL A 27 -2.88 -3.74 0.97
CA VAL A 27 -1.75 -3.78 1.91
C VAL A 27 -1.92 -4.98 2.82
N GLY A 28 -1.19 -6.04 2.54
CA GLY A 28 -1.17 -7.23 3.38
C GLY A 28 -0.40 -6.98 4.68
N LEU A 29 -0.96 -7.41 5.79
CA LEU A 29 -0.45 -7.14 7.14
C LEU A 29 0.03 -8.42 7.81
N GLN A 30 1.15 -8.32 8.51
CA GLN A 30 1.61 -9.31 9.48
C GLN A 30 1.79 -8.60 10.82
N ASP A 31 1.08 -9.07 11.84
CA ASP A 31 1.08 -8.45 13.17
C ASP A 31 0.77 -6.94 13.15
N GLY A 32 -0.17 -6.53 12.28
CA GLY A 32 -0.57 -5.13 12.10
C GLY A 32 0.40 -4.27 11.30
N ARG A 33 1.51 -4.83 10.83
CA ARG A 33 2.54 -4.14 10.05
C ARG A 33 2.44 -4.50 8.57
N PRO A 34 2.59 -3.54 7.64
CA PRO A 34 2.70 -3.85 6.22
C PRO A 34 3.77 -4.90 5.93
N TYR A 35 3.36 -5.97 5.27
CA TYR A 35 4.17 -7.10 4.90
C TYR A 35 4.32 -7.23 3.38
N GLU A 36 3.26 -6.92 2.67
CA GLU A 36 3.24 -6.89 1.21
C GLU A 36 2.22 -5.86 0.70
N ILE A 37 2.41 -5.42 -0.53
CA ILE A 37 1.50 -4.50 -1.20
C ILE A 37 1.27 -4.98 -2.64
N PHE A 38 0.03 -4.87 -3.09
CA PHE A 38 -0.38 -5.10 -4.47
C PHE A 38 -1.18 -3.90 -4.94
N THR A 39 -0.87 -3.39 -6.12
CA THR A 39 -1.55 -2.22 -6.67
C THR A 39 -2.02 -2.48 -8.08
N GLY A 40 -3.18 -1.94 -8.42
CA GLY A 40 -3.72 -2.04 -9.76
C GLY A 40 -4.81 -1.02 -10.03
N LYS A 41 -5.10 -0.85 -11.31
CA LYS A 41 -6.22 -0.07 -11.79
C LYS A 41 -7.52 -0.81 -11.51
N ILE A 42 -8.53 -0.09 -11.05
CA ILE A 42 -9.88 -0.63 -10.91
C ILE A 42 -10.54 -0.57 -12.28
N GLU A 43 -10.76 -1.74 -12.87
CA GLU A 43 -11.58 -1.92 -14.05
C GLU A 43 -12.91 -2.54 -13.61
N GLU A 44 -14.01 -1.82 -13.81
CA GLU A 44 -15.33 -2.19 -13.29
C GLU A 44 -15.78 -3.57 -13.75
N ASP A 45 -15.38 -3.98 -14.96
CA ASP A 45 -15.72 -5.29 -15.53
C ASP A 45 -14.87 -6.44 -15.00
N ALA A 46 -13.65 -6.16 -14.52
CA ALA A 46 -12.72 -7.18 -14.08
C ALA A 46 -12.65 -7.33 -12.55
N MET A 47 -12.86 -6.23 -11.81
CA MET A 47 -12.74 -6.22 -10.37
C MET A 47 -13.67 -5.19 -9.74
N TYR A 48 -14.75 -5.66 -9.13
CA TYR A 48 -15.64 -4.81 -8.34
C TYR A 48 -15.52 -5.14 -6.86
N ILE A 49 -15.17 -4.12 -6.07
CA ILE A 49 -15.19 -4.18 -4.61
C ILE A 49 -16.04 -3.01 -4.12
N PRO A 50 -17.13 -3.26 -3.38
CA PRO A 50 -17.98 -2.19 -2.85
C PRO A 50 -17.18 -1.12 -2.14
N PRO A 51 -17.48 0.19 -2.32
CA PRO A 51 -16.69 1.29 -1.74
C PRO A 51 -16.55 1.24 -0.21
N LYS A 52 -17.51 0.64 0.46
CA LYS A 52 -17.51 0.49 1.93
C LYS A 52 -16.59 -0.62 2.45
N ILE A 53 -16.11 -1.51 1.57
CA ILE A 53 -15.18 -2.58 1.93
C ILE A 53 -13.76 -2.01 1.97
N ASN A 54 -13.17 -1.94 3.15
CA ASN A 54 -11.83 -1.41 3.38
C ASN A 54 -10.85 -2.46 3.90
N LYS A 55 -11.33 -3.67 4.17
CA LYS A 55 -10.55 -4.78 4.73
C LYS A 55 -10.92 -6.10 4.08
N GLY A 56 -9.96 -7.01 4.10
CA GLY A 56 -10.13 -8.37 3.62
C GLY A 56 -8.90 -9.20 3.89
N PHE A 57 -8.67 -10.17 3.03
CA PHE A 57 -7.56 -11.11 3.13
C PHE A 57 -6.91 -11.32 1.76
N ILE A 58 -5.59 -11.32 1.72
CA ILE A 58 -4.83 -11.79 0.58
C ILE A 58 -4.61 -13.27 0.75
N ILE A 59 -5.03 -14.05 -0.25
CA ILE A 59 -4.91 -15.51 -0.26
C ILE A 59 -3.85 -15.90 -1.29
N LYS A 60 -2.81 -16.61 -0.84
CA LYS A 60 -1.80 -17.17 -1.71
C LYS A 60 -2.19 -18.59 -2.10
N VAL A 61 -2.45 -18.80 -3.37
CA VAL A 61 -2.82 -20.10 -3.94
C VAL A 61 -1.63 -20.68 -4.69
N ARG A 62 -1.28 -21.94 -4.44
CA ARG A 62 -0.37 -22.70 -5.30
C ARG A 62 -1.20 -23.47 -6.32
N GLU A 63 -0.89 -23.25 -7.60
CA GLU A 63 -1.52 -23.97 -8.69
C GLU A 63 -0.81 -25.32 -8.92
N GLU A 64 -1.46 -26.24 -9.60
CA GLU A 64 -0.92 -27.59 -9.89
C GLU A 64 0.40 -27.58 -10.63
N ASN A 65 0.61 -26.56 -11.50
CA ASN A 65 1.85 -26.35 -12.25
C ASN A 65 3.00 -25.75 -11.40
N GLY A 66 2.80 -25.55 -10.08
CA GLY A 66 3.75 -24.96 -9.15
C GLY A 66 3.78 -23.43 -9.17
N SER A 67 3.02 -22.77 -10.05
CA SER A 67 2.91 -21.31 -10.06
C SER A 67 2.14 -20.79 -8.84
N LYS A 68 2.32 -19.50 -8.54
CA LYS A 68 1.64 -18.82 -7.44
C LYS A 68 0.62 -17.85 -8.00
N ARG A 69 -0.59 -17.91 -7.47
CA ARG A 69 -1.66 -16.96 -7.71
C ARG A 69 -2.01 -16.25 -6.40
N TYR A 70 -2.39 -14.99 -6.48
CA TYR A 70 -2.89 -14.23 -5.34
C TYR A 70 -4.34 -13.87 -5.60
N ASP A 71 -5.19 -14.19 -4.64
CA ASP A 71 -6.60 -13.85 -4.63
C ASP A 71 -6.87 -12.86 -3.49
N PHE A 72 -7.92 -12.07 -3.61
CA PHE A 72 -8.39 -11.20 -2.54
C PHE A 72 -9.78 -11.64 -2.10
N GLN A 73 -9.97 -11.84 -0.79
CA GLN A 73 -11.24 -12.18 -0.18
C GLN A 73 -11.73 -11.08 0.74
N TYR A 74 -13.03 -10.81 0.71
CA TYR A 74 -13.68 -9.92 1.66
C TYR A 74 -15.05 -10.46 2.07
N ILE A 75 -15.52 -10.00 3.22
CA ILE A 75 -16.87 -10.33 3.71
C ILE A 75 -17.77 -9.13 3.42
N ASP A 76 -18.88 -9.37 2.75
CA ASP A 76 -19.85 -8.32 2.44
C ASP A 76 -20.76 -8.02 3.64
N ARG A 77 -21.64 -7.01 3.47
CA ARG A 77 -22.57 -6.57 4.51
C ARG A 77 -23.58 -7.65 4.97
N TYR A 78 -23.72 -8.70 4.19
CA TYR A 78 -24.64 -9.81 4.48
C TYR A 78 -23.91 -11.00 5.12
N GLY A 79 -22.60 -10.92 5.29
CA GLY A 79 -21.76 -11.97 5.87
C GLY A 79 -21.27 -13.01 4.85
N TYR A 80 -21.48 -12.78 3.55
CA TYR A 80 -20.97 -13.69 2.53
C TYR A 80 -19.52 -13.38 2.18
N THR A 81 -18.73 -14.45 2.03
CA THR A 81 -17.34 -14.34 1.56
C THR A 81 -17.33 -14.23 0.04
N ASN A 82 -16.75 -13.14 -0.44
CA ASN A 82 -16.53 -12.87 -1.85
C ASN A 82 -15.05 -13.01 -2.18
N THR A 83 -14.71 -13.63 -3.30
CA THR A 83 -13.33 -13.85 -3.73
C THR A 83 -13.10 -13.25 -5.11
N ILE A 84 -12.06 -12.43 -5.21
CA ILE A 84 -11.53 -11.93 -6.48
C ILE A 84 -10.28 -12.77 -6.77
N GLY A 85 -10.39 -13.67 -7.75
CA GLY A 85 -9.31 -14.57 -8.11
C GLY A 85 -8.27 -13.90 -9.00
N GLY A 86 -7.01 -14.24 -8.76
CA GLY A 86 -5.91 -13.89 -9.65
C GLY A 86 -5.63 -12.39 -9.76
N ILE A 87 -5.63 -11.63 -8.66
CA ILE A 87 -5.29 -10.20 -8.67
C ILE A 87 -3.93 -9.93 -9.34
N SER A 88 -3.00 -10.86 -9.23
CA SER A 88 -1.70 -10.80 -9.91
C SER A 88 -1.78 -10.82 -11.45
N ARG A 89 -2.90 -11.29 -12.00
CA ARG A 89 -3.14 -11.36 -13.46
C ARG A 89 -4.01 -10.21 -13.95
N LEU A 90 -4.73 -9.55 -13.04
CA LEU A 90 -5.58 -8.40 -13.34
C LEU A 90 -4.80 -7.08 -13.41
N PHE A 91 -3.63 -7.03 -12.77
CA PHE A 91 -2.85 -5.82 -12.64
C PHE A 91 -1.79 -5.72 -13.74
N ASN A 92 -1.48 -4.49 -14.16
CA ASN A 92 -0.42 -4.21 -15.11
C ASN A 92 0.93 -4.74 -14.59
N GLU A 93 1.66 -5.46 -15.43
CA GLU A 93 2.88 -6.17 -15.05
C GLU A 93 3.98 -5.24 -14.54
N GLU A 94 4.13 -4.05 -15.10
CA GLU A 94 5.15 -3.08 -14.68
C GLU A 94 4.91 -2.64 -13.23
N PHE A 95 3.70 -2.19 -12.91
CA PHE A 95 3.34 -1.79 -11.55
C PHE A 95 3.33 -2.97 -10.57
N TRP A 96 2.97 -4.15 -11.05
CA TRP A 96 3.10 -5.38 -10.29
C TRP A 96 4.54 -5.66 -9.89
N ASN A 97 5.50 -5.46 -10.79
CA ASN A 97 6.93 -5.67 -10.52
C ASN A 97 7.45 -4.65 -9.50
N TYR A 98 7.08 -3.37 -9.59
CA TYR A 98 7.43 -2.38 -8.57
C TYR A 98 6.83 -2.73 -7.20
N ALA A 99 5.57 -3.10 -7.14
CA ALA A 99 4.92 -3.52 -5.91
C ALA A 99 5.58 -4.76 -5.30
N LYS A 100 6.05 -5.69 -6.13
CA LYS A 100 6.81 -6.88 -5.73
C LYS A 100 8.14 -6.53 -5.09
N LEU A 101 8.87 -5.55 -5.62
CA LEU A 101 10.12 -5.05 -5.02
C LEU A 101 9.86 -4.38 -3.67
N ILE A 102 8.83 -3.53 -3.57
CA ILE A 102 8.41 -2.89 -2.31
C ILE A 102 8.03 -3.96 -1.29
N SER A 103 7.24 -4.97 -1.69
CA SER A 103 6.90 -6.11 -0.83
C SER A 103 8.14 -6.85 -0.34
N GLY A 104 9.16 -6.96 -1.18
CA GLY A 104 10.45 -7.55 -0.80
C GLY A 104 11.09 -6.83 0.39
N VAL A 105 11.23 -5.52 0.32
CA VAL A 105 11.83 -4.73 1.42
C VAL A 105 10.94 -4.70 2.67
N LEU A 106 9.61 -4.71 2.52
CA LEU A 106 8.67 -4.81 3.65
C LEU A 106 8.83 -6.14 4.40
N ARG A 107 8.92 -7.26 3.68
CA ARG A 107 9.09 -8.60 4.25
C ARG A 107 10.40 -8.75 5.02
N HIS A 108 11.46 -8.07 4.59
CA HIS A 108 12.75 -8.07 5.26
C HIS A 108 12.83 -7.08 6.43
N GLY A 109 11.72 -6.47 6.83
CA GLY A 109 11.63 -5.68 8.05
C GLY A 109 12.17 -4.26 7.96
N MET A 110 12.35 -3.71 6.74
CA MET A 110 12.71 -2.30 6.60
C MET A 110 11.64 -1.43 7.29
N PRO A 111 12.00 -0.51 8.20
CA PRO A 111 11.03 0.39 8.84
C PRO A 111 10.18 1.13 7.81
N ILE A 112 8.89 1.30 8.07
CA ILE A 112 7.96 1.91 7.11
C ILE A 112 8.40 3.32 6.71
N THR A 113 8.94 4.12 7.63
CA THR A 113 9.53 5.44 7.33
C THR A 113 10.64 5.36 6.30
N ASN A 114 11.49 4.33 6.38
CA ASN A 114 12.59 4.13 5.44
C ASN A 114 12.06 3.64 4.08
N VAL A 115 11.03 2.79 4.06
CA VAL A 115 10.37 2.37 2.82
C VAL A 115 9.75 3.56 2.11
N VAL A 116 9.05 4.43 2.84
CA VAL A 116 8.47 5.66 2.28
C VAL A 116 9.57 6.58 1.73
N SER A 117 10.65 6.83 2.48
CA SER A 117 11.77 7.66 2.01
C SER A 117 12.45 7.05 0.78
N LEU A 118 12.58 5.72 0.72
CA LEU A 118 13.11 5.03 -0.45
C LEU A 118 12.22 5.28 -1.68
N ILE A 119 10.91 5.14 -1.54
CA ILE A 119 9.96 5.37 -2.64
C ILE A 119 10.01 6.85 -3.07
N GLU A 120 10.03 7.79 -2.14
CA GLU A 120 10.14 9.23 -2.41
C GLU A 120 11.40 9.57 -3.20
N SER A 121 12.51 8.90 -2.93
CA SER A 121 13.81 9.13 -3.59
C SER A 121 13.86 8.64 -5.03
N LEU A 122 12.92 7.80 -5.47
CA LEU A 122 12.91 7.26 -6.83
C LEU A 122 12.53 8.34 -7.84
N HIS A 123 13.41 8.58 -8.80
CA HIS A 123 13.15 9.46 -9.93
C HIS A 123 12.81 8.61 -11.15
N LEU A 124 11.55 8.68 -11.56
CA LEU A 124 11.01 7.89 -12.65
C LEU A 124 10.60 8.83 -13.79
N ASN A 125 10.91 8.44 -15.04
CA ASN A 125 10.71 9.29 -16.22
C ASN A 125 9.26 9.30 -16.75
N SER A 126 8.30 8.86 -15.95
CA SER A 126 6.89 8.78 -16.33
C SER A 126 6.02 9.48 -15.29
N GLU A 127 5.16 10.39 -15.73
CA GLU A 127 4.18 11.04 -14.84
C GLU A 127 3.24 10.03 -14.21
N THR A 128 2.81 9.02 -14.96
CA THR A 128 1.93 7.96 -14.47
C THR A 128 2.56 7.18 -13.32
N ILE A 129 3.85 6.85 -13.43
CA ILE A 129 4.56 6.14 -12.37
C ILE A 129 4.78 7.04 -11.17
N ASN A 130 5.05 8.34 -11.37
CA ASN A 130 5.20 9.29 -10.27
C ASN A 130 3.90 9.49 -9.48
N THR A 131 2.75 9.56 -10.15
CA THR A 131 1.45 9.64 -9.48
C THR A 131 1.08 8.33 -8.76
N TRP A 132 1.41 7.17 -9.33
CA TRP A 132 1.31 5.87 -8.68
C TRP A 132 2.17 5.83 -7.40
N LYS A 133 3.39 6.32 -7.49
CA LYS A 133 4.33 6.42 -6.35
C LYS A 133 3.70 7.16 -5.17
N LEU A 134 3.07 8.32 -5.41
CA LEU A 134 2.36 9.07 -4.37
C LEU A 134 1.20 8.28 -3.75
N GLY A 135 0.50 7.48 -4.54
CA GLY A 135 -0.56 6.61 -4.04
C GLY A 135 -0.03 5.51 -3.12
N VAL A 136 1.09 4.89 -3.47
CA VAL A 136 1.76 3.87 -2.64
C VAL A 136 2.31 4.48 -1.34
N GLU A 137 2.94 5.66 -1.42
CA GLU A 137 3.40 6.39 -0.24
C GLU A 137 2.25 6.66 0.73
N ARG A 138 1.13 7.16 0.24
CA ARG A 138 -0.07 7.41 1.05
C ARG A 138 -0.60 6.14 1.69
N ALA A 139 -0.61 5.03 0.96
CA ALA A 139 -1.04 3.74 1.47
C ALA A 139 -0.16 3.25 2.63
N LEU A 140 1.14 3.50 2.57
CA LEU A 140 2.09 3.08 3.61
C LEU A 140 2.20 4.07 4.78
N LYS A 141 2.07 5.37 4.53
CA LYS A 141 2.19 6.41 5.58
C LYS A 141 1.18 6.27 6.71
N GLN A 142 0.00 5.71 6.43
CA GLN A 142 -1.01 5.46 7.49
C GLN A 142 -0.57 4.46 8.58
N TYR A 143 0.48 3.66 8.31
CA TYR A 143 1.05 2.71 9.27
C TYR A 143 2.24 3.28 10.05
N ILE A 144 2.61 4.54 9.85
CA ILE A 144 3.61 5.23 10.63
C ILE A 144 2.94 5.75 11.90
N SER A 145 3.49 5.39 13.06
CA SER A 145 2.94 5.80 14.36
C SER A 145 2.95 7.32 14.50
N ASP A 146 1.88 7.86 15.07
CA ASP A 146 1.78 9.28 15.42
C ASP A 146 2.91 9.69 16.37
N GLY A 147 3.45 10.89 16.14
CA GLY A 147 4.60 11.41 16.87
C GLY A 147 5.96 10.92 16.36
N THR A 148 6.01 10.06 15.34
CA THR A 148 7.28 9.66 14.71
C THR A 148 7.93 10.88 14.06
N LYS A 149 9.07 11.32 14.63
CA LYS A 149 9.81 12.50 14.16
C LYS A 149 10.59 12.21 12.89
N THR A 150 10.70 13.22 12.02
CA THR A 150 11.61 13.22 10.87
C THR A 150 12.72 14.26 11.09
N LYS A 151 13.73 14.20 10.23
CA LYS A 151 14.83 15.19 10.24
C LYS A 151 14.54 16.37 9.31
N ASP A 152 13.35 16.42 8.76
CA ASP A 152 12.97 17.46 7.80
C ASP A 152 12.71 18.78 8.52
N LYS A 153 13.15 19.88 7.87
CA LYS A 153 12.80 21.21 8.31
C LYS A 153 11.41 21.58 7.81
N CYS A 154 10.64 22.20 8.68
CA CYS A 154 9.33 22.74 8.28
C CYS A 154 9.49 23.80 7.20
N PRO A 155 8.86 23.69 6.03
CA PRO A 155 8.97 24.68 4.97
C PRO A 155 8.31 26.01 5.34
N SER A 156 7.44 26.04 6.35
CA SER A 156 6.76 27.26 6.79
C SER A 156 7.55 28.05 7.85
N CYS A 157 8.07 27.37 8.88
CA CYS A 157 8.76 28.05 10.00
C CYS A 157 10.26 27.70 10.14
N GLY A 158 10.77 26.79 9.33
CA GLY A 158 12.18 26.36 9.34
C GLY A 158 12.61 25.48 10.53
N GLN A 159 11.70 25.19 11.47
CA GLN A 159 12.01 24.38 12.64
C GLN A 159 12.11 22.89 12.28
N GLU A 160 12.98 22.16 12.97
CA GLU A 160 13.14 20.69 12.86
C GLU A 160 12.16 19.94 13.79
N THR A 161 10.88 20.26 13.69
CA THR A 161 9.82 19.73 14.54
C THR A 161 8.76 18.99 13.74
N MET A 162 9.14 18.43 12.60
CA MET A 162 8.21 17.66 11.77
C MET A 162 8.02 16.25 12.37
N ALA A 163 6.76 15.85 12.50
CA ALA A 163 6.37 14.52 12.97
C ALA A 163 5.12 14.02 12.25
N TYR A 164 4.98 12.71 12.17
CA TYR A 164 3.78 12.09 11.60
C TYR A 164 2.59 12.23 12.55
N GLN A 165 1.42 12.60 11.99
CA GLN A 165 0.13 12.65 12.65
C GLN A 165 -0.94 12.16 11.66
N ASN A 166 -1.61 11.06 11.97
CA ASN A 166 -2.62 10.45 11.10
C ASN A 166 -2.14 10.23 9.64
N GLY A 167 -0.90 9.79 9.46
CA GLY A 167 -0.29 9.59 8.16
C GLY A 167 0.16 10.86 7.43
N CYS A 168 -0.04 12.05 8.01
CA CYS A 168 0.42 13.33 7.49
C CYS A 168 1.67 13.81 8.22
N LEU A 169 2.59 14.43 7.50
CA LEU A 169 3.77 15.06 8.11
C LEU A 169 3.41 16.47 8.60
N THR A 170 3.36 16.65 9.90
CA THR A 170 2.90 17.87 10.56
C THR A 170 4.01 18.52 11.36
N CYS A 171 4.12 19.85 11.27
CA CYS A 171 5.03 20.63 12.11
C CYS A 171 4.42 20.85 13.50
N MET A 172 5.09 20.37 14.52
CA MET A 172 4.63 20.47 15.90
C MET A 172 4.77 21.89 16.47
N SER A 173 5.50 22.79 15.78
CA SER A 173 5.70 24.19 16.22
C SER A 173 4.68 25.14 15.62
N CYS A 174 4.38 25.05 14.32
CA CYS A 174 3.50 26.02 13.64
C CYS A 174 2.22 25.41 13.05
N GLY A 175 2.03 24.09 13.16
CA GLY A 175 0.85 23.40 12.65
C GLY A 175 0.84 23.19 11.13
N TYR A 176 1.88 23.58 10.40
CA TYR A 176 1.99 23.25 8.97
C TYR A 176 1.84 21.74 8.77
N SER A 177 1.01 21.33 7.82
CA SER A 177 0.79 19.90 7.53
C SER A 177 0.87 19.62 6.04
N LYS A 178 1.57 18.54 5.70
CA LYS A 178 1.67 17.98 4.36
C LYS A 178 1.15 16.54 4.40
N CYS A 179 -0.04 16.36 3.85
CA CYS A 179 -0.59 15.04 3.55
C CYS A 179 -0.22 14.69 2.11
N GLY A 180 0.48 13.60 1.92
CA GLY A 180 0.95 13.16 0.61
C GLY A 180 -0.16 12.74 -0.33
#